data_9d3f7400fdd60708f6a024d9a910a357
#
_entry.id   9d3f7400fdd60708f6a024d9a910a357
#
_cell.length_a   1.000
_cell.length_b   1.000
_cell.length_c   1.000
_cell.angle_alpha   90.00
_cell.angle_beta   90.00
_cell.angle_gamma   90.00
#
_symmetry.space_group_name_H-M   'P 1'
#
loop_
_entity.id
_entity.type
_entity.pdbx_description
1 polymer ?
#
loop_
_entity_poly.entity_id
_entity_poly.type
_entity_poly.pdbx_seq_one_letter_code
_entity_poly.pdbx_strand_id
1 'polypeptide(L)'
;SMESTSGIVALTLGENSVQIGATLEGTFGAFTSVGAIKTRMVYSRGKIYAGCGHSVVIINAESGTVEKRLTYEGRQVKGIVKGADGNIYFALAGTYSGTSPNMGTLTSDPMIVGIDHSGTVVSEKELSGGVRFPIATWSPAIGMCASFTDPYLYFVDTDAFNATSATRYNYQTQTVDYKYLSGNETIYGIMGQHPTTNVLWVGKSSYVDSNIYTYDVSGTSASEINHFSYPTQKGASPAGIDFVYRFSEAYINK
;
A
#
# COMPACT_ATOMS: atom_id res chain seq x y z
N SER A 1 3.82 -21.32 14.31
CA SER A 1 2.88 -20.20 14.05
C SER A 1 3.67 -18.92 14.01
N MET A 2 3.64 -18.21 12.91
CA MET A 2 4.28 -16.90 12.73
C MET A 2 3.45 -15.74 13.34
N GLU A 3 2.61 -15.99 14.28
CA GLU A 3 1.51 -15.08 14.62
C GLU A 3 1.66 -14.34 15.94
N SER A 4 2.63 -14.66 16.79
CA SER A 4 2.51 -14.20 18.17
C SER A 4 3.34 -12.99 18.57
N THR A 5 4.20 -12.46 17.71
CA THR A 5 5.08 -11.35 18.09
C THR A 5 5.50 -10.45 16.93
N SER A 6 4.54 -9.97 16.15
CA SER A 6 4.83 -8.93 15.17
C SER A 6 4.87 -7.56 15.87
N GLY A 7 5.92 -6.81 15.64
CA GLY A 7 6.11 -5.49 16.21
C GLY A 7 6.91 -4.58 15.29
N ILE A 8 7.00 -3.31 15.61
CA ILE A 8 7.91 -2.36 14.99
C ILE A 8 9.16 -2.28 15.85
N VAL A 9 10.30 -2.49 15.23
CA VAL A 9 11.61 -2.48 15.89
C VAL A 9 12.47 -1.39 15.26
N ALA A 10 13.12 -0.60 16.10
CA ALA A 10 14.14 0.34 15.64
C ALA A 10 15.40 -0.43 15.22
N LEU A 11 15.99 -0.04 14.11
CA LEU A 11 17.26 -0.55 13.62
C LEU A 11 18.27 0.59 13.55
N THR A 12 19.45 0.40 14.10
CA THR A 12 20.58 1.29 13.89
C THR A 12 21.50 0.68 12.84
N LEU A 13 21.70 1.41 11.74
CA LEU A 13 22.56 0.98 10.65
C LEU A 13 23.98 1.55 10.87
N GLY A 14 24.96 0.69 11.04
CA GLY A 14 26.37 1.00 10.97
C GLY A 14 26.94 0.69 9.58
N GLU A 15 28.19 1.04 9.33
CA GLU A 15 28.83 0.86 8.02
C GLU A 15 28.80 -0.61 7.55
N ASN A 16 29.03 -1.55 8.47
CA ASN A 16 29.03 -3.01 8.20
C ASN A 16 28.20 -3.81 9.21
N SER A 17 27.24 -3.18 9.89
CA SER A 17 26.46 -3.83 10.94
C SER A 17 25.05 -3.26 11.03
N VAL A 18 24.13 -4.09 11.53
CA VAL A 18 22.77 -3.69 11.90
C VAL A 18 22.57 -4.05 13.36
N GLN A 19 22.24 -3.08 14.19
CA GLN A 19 21.87 -3.32 15.58
C GLN A 19 20.36 -3.25 15.73
N ILE A 20 19.79 -4.26 16.39
CA ILE A 20 18.36 -4.31 16.71
C ILE A 20 18.16 -3.53 18.01
N GLY A 21 17.40 -2.46 17.94
CA GLY A 21 17.03 -1.63 19.08
C GLY A 21 15.76 -2.11 19.79
N ALA A 22 15.16 -1.22 20.54
CA ALA A 22 13.93 -1.50 21.26
C ALA A 22 12.74 -1.71 20.31
N THR A 23 11.79 -2.54 20.74
CA THR A 23 10.50 -2.66 20.08
C THR A 23 9.69 -1.39 20.34
N LEU A 24 9.30 -0.69 19.29
CA LEU A 24 8.55 0.57 19.38
C LEU A 24 7.06 0.33 19.65
N GLU A 25 6.52 -0.74 19.10
CA GLU A 25 5.14 -1.20 19.32
C GLU A 25 5.11 -2.73 19.31
N GLY A 26 4.60 -3.34 20.35
CA GLY A 26 4.74 -4.79 20.62
C GLY A 26 3.56 -5.67 20.25
N THR A 27 2.41 -5.11 19.99
CA THR A 27 1.22 -5.89 19.63
C THR A 27 0.50 -5.27 18.44
N PHE A 28 1.02 -5.54 17.28
CA PHE A 28 0.19 -5.49 16.10
C PHE A 28 -0.59 -6.79 16.10
N GLY A 29 -1.90 -6.75 16.13
CA GLY A 29 -2.69 -7.92 15.79
C GLY A 29 -2.07 -8.61 14.57
N ALA A 30 -2.19 -9.90 14.44
CA ALA A 30 -1.51 -10.72 13.46
C ALA A 30 -1.28 -9.95 12.14
N PHE A 31 -0.04 -9.82 11.70
CA PHE A 31 0.26 -9.42 10.33
C PHE A 31 -0.26 -10.55 9.45
N THR A 32 -1.50 -10.46 9.09
CA THR A 32 -2.26 -11.53 8.45
C THR A 32 -1.89 -11.76 7.00
N SER A 33 -0.79 -11.22 6.50
CA SER A 33 -0.34 -11.57 5.17
C SER A 33 1.16 -11.50 5.02
N VAL A 34 1.69 -12.59 4.56
CA VAL A 34 3.03 -12.71 3.99
C VAL A 34 2.97 -12.02 2.62
N GLY A 35 3.40 -10.81 2.50
CA GLY A 35 3.49 -10.14 1.19
C GLY A 35 3.45 -8.62 1.30
N ALA A 36 4.00 -7.95 0.33
CA ALA A 36 4.08 -6.51 0.10
C ALA A 36 4.17 -5.65 1.38
N ILE A 37 5.15 -5.93 2.19
CA ILE A 37 5.43 -5.26 3.48
C ILE A 37 5.59 -3.75 3.32
N LYS A 38 5.97 -3.29 2.13
CA LYS A 38 6.22 -1.89 1.81
C LYS A 38 5.05 -0.93 2.02
N THR A 39 3.82 -1.40 1.89
CA THR A 39 2.64 -0.55 1.99
C THR A 39 2.03 -0.51 3.38
N ARG A 40 2.78 -0.92 4.40
CA ARG A 40 2.27 -0.99 5.77
C ARG A 40 2.76 0.08 6.70
N MET A 41 3.81 0.79 6.32
CA MET A 41 4.37 1.89 7.13
C MET A 41 4.78 3.04 6.24
N VAL A 42 4.55 4.25 6.75
CA VAL A 42 5.00 5.50 6.17
C VAL A 42 5.64 6.34 7.26
N TYR A 43 6.81 6.88 6.98
CA TYR A 43 7.41 7.92 7.81
C TYR A 43 7.05 9.30 7.26
N SER A 44 6.62 10.20 8.11
CA SER A 44 6.40 11.60 7.77
C SER A 44 6.55 12.50 9.00
N ARG A 45 7.34 13.53 8.89
CA ARG A 45 7.50 14.60 9.89
C ARG A 45 7.69 14.08 11.34
N GLY A 46 8.65 13.18 11.54
CA GLY A 46 8.96 12.62 12.85
C GLY A 46 7.98 11.56 13.37
N LYS A 47 7.02 11.15 12.56
CA LYS A 47 6.05 10.12 12.93
C LYS A 47 6.10 8.93 11.97
N ILE A 48 5.82 7.75 12.52
CA ILE A 48 5.59 6.52 11.78
C ILE A 48 4.09 6.23 11.81
N TYR A 49 3.50 6.04 10.65
CA TYR A 49 2.12 5.61 10.48
C TYR A 49 2.14 4.16 10.02
N ALA A 50 1.57 3.29 10.81
CA ALA A 50 1.62 1.84 10.56
C ALA A 50 0.22 1.23 10.51
N GLY A 51 -0.05 0.45 9.46
CA GLY A 51 -1.26 -0.34 9.32
C GLY A 51 -1.14 -1.66 10.08
N CYS A 52 -1.98 -1.86 11.09
CA CYS A 52 -1.91 -2.96 12.04
C CYS A 52 -3.29 -3.61 12.22
N GLY A 53 -3.56 -4.66 11.47
CA GLY A 53 -4.87 -5.32 11.51
C GLY A 53 -6.00 -4.33 11.20
N HIS A 54 -6.85 -4.06 12.17
CA HIS A 54 -7.98 -3.13 12.06
C HIS A 54 -7.64 -1.68 12.42
N SER A 55 -6.36 -1.36 12.62
CA SER A 55 -5.97 -0.04 13.11
C SER A 55 -4.85 0.58 12.30
N VAL A 56 -4.82 1.90 12.25
CA VAL A 56 -3.63 2.68 11.92
C VAL A 56 -3.06 3.23 13.23
N VAL A 57 -1.79 2.93 13.50
CA VAL A 57 -1.08 3.38 14.68
C VAL A 57 -0.12 4.49 14.29
N ILE A 58 -0.15 5.59 15.05
CA ILE A 58 0.75 6.74 14.88
C ILE A 58 1.75 6.72 16.02
N ILE A 59 3.01 6.60 15.68
CA ILE A 59 4.12 6.46 16.61
C ILE A 59 5.05 7.65 16.43
N ASN A 60 5.46 8.25 17.52
CA ASN A 60 6.58 9.20 17.51
C ASN A 60 7.87 8.45 17.18
N ALA A 61 8.53 8.84 16.09
CA ALA A 61 9.68 8.10 15.59
C ALA A 61 10.92 8.25 16.48
N GLU A 62 11.03 9.33 17.23
CA GLU A 62 12.16 9.59 18.14
C GLU A 62 12.00 8.85 19.48
N SER A 63 10.83 8.99 20.10
CA SER A 63 10.58 8.40 21.42
C SER A 63 10.10 6.94 21.35
N GLY A 64 9.59 6.49 20.21
CA GLY A 64 8.94 5.19 20.05
C GLY A 64 7.57 5.09 20.73
N THR A 65 7.00 6.19 21.19
CA THR A 65 5.71 6.18 21.87
C THR A 65 4.55 6.21 20.89
N VAL A 66 3.50 5.44 21.18
CA VAL A 66 2.24 5.49 20.44
C VAL A 66 1.51 6.77 20.82
N GLU A 67 1.31 7.65 19.85
CA GLU A 67 0.59 8.92 20.04
C GLU A 67 -0.92 8.74 19.80
N LYS A 68 -1.28 7.92 18.85
CA LYS A 68 -2.68 7.72 18.48
C LYS A 68 -2.90 6.34 17.82
N ARG A 69 -4.10 5.81 18.02
CA ARG A 69 -4.59 4.62 17.34
C ARG A 69 -5.97 4.92 16.75
N LEU A 70 -6.11 4.73 15.44
CA LEU A 70 -7.37 4.85 14.71
C LEU A 70 -7.85 3.44 14.40
N THR A 71 -8.97 3.03 14.98
CA THR A 71 -9.49 1.67 14.84
C THR A 71 -10.73 1.66 13.94
N TYR A 72 -10.75 0.72 13.02
CA TYR A 72 -11.83 0.51 12.05
C TYR A 72 -12.34 -0.92 12.20
N GLU A 73 -13.32 -1.10 13.08
CA GLU A 73 -13.87 -2.41 13.41
C GLU A 73 -14.38 -3.16 12.17
N GLY A 74 -14.04 -4.45 12.08
CA GLY A 74 -14.41 -5.32 10.97
C GLY A 74 -13.65 -5.06 9.66
N ARG A 75 -12.79 -4.03 9.58
CA ARG A 75 -12.01 -3.68 8.39
C ARG A 75 -10.53 -3.84 8.64
N GLN A 76 -9.82 -4.43 7.69
CA GLN A 76 -8.37 -4.54 7.76
C GLN A 76 -7.70 -3.41 6.97
N VAL A 77 -6.62 -2.85 7.51
CA VAL A 77 -5.73 -1.93 6.79
C VAL A 77 -4.93 -2.72 5.78
N LYS A 78 -5.07 -2.39 4.49
CA LYS A 78 -4.45 -3.13 3.37
C LYS A 78 -3.28 -2.43 2.72
N GLY A 79 -3.21 -1.12 2.82
CA GLY A 79 -2.11 -0.32 2.30
C GLY A 79 -2.11 1.04 2.96
N ILE A 80 -0.94 1.68 3.00
CA ILE A 80 -0.76 3.02 3.56
C ILE A 80 0.31 3.75 2.76
N VAL A 81 0.05 4.98 2.37
CA VAL A 81 0.96 5.82 1.58
C VAL A 81 0.85 7.28 2.00
N LYS A 82 1.87 8.07 1.68
CA LYS A 82 1.86 9.53 1.84
C LYS A 82 1.49 10.17 0.51
N GLY A 83 0.47 11.01 0.50
CA GLY A 83 0.08 11.81 -0.66
C GLY A 83 1.02 12.99 -0.90
N ALA A 84 0.95 13.57 -2.10
CA ALA A 84 1.71 14.76 -2.46
C ALA A 84 1.33 16.01 -1.62
N ASP A 85 0.15 16.01 -1.04
CA ASP A 85 -0.33 17.04 -0.09
C ASP A 85 0.23 16.88 1.32
N GLY A 86 0.99 15.82 1.58
CA GLY A 86 1.57 15.51 2.88
C GLY A 86 0.67 14.74 3.83
N ASN A 87 -0.60 14.53 3.48
CA ASN A 87 -1.52 13.68 4.23
C ASN A 87 -1.20 12.20 4.04
N ILE A 88 -1.65 11.39 4.97
CA ILE A 88 -1.48 9.94 4.94
C ILE A 88 -2.79 9.30 4.50
N TYR A 89 -2.71 8.48 3.47
CA TYR A 89 -3.85 7.77 2.92
C TYR A 89 -3.70 6.27 3.15
N PHE A 90 -4.76 5.62 3.55
CA PHE A 90 -4.75 4.17 3.74
C PHE A 90 -6.01 3.52 3.21
N ALA A 91 -5.84 2.30 2.76
CA ALA A 91 -6.89 1.46 2.23
C ALA A 91 -7.43 0.53 3.31
N LEU A 92 -8.73 0.49 3.44
CA LEU A 92 -9.47 -0.41 4.32
C LEU A 92 -10.22 -1.45 3.50
N ALA A 93 -10.09 -2.71 3.87
CA ALA A 93 -10.89 -3.79 3.28
C ALA A 93 -12.39 -3.55 3.50
N GLY A 94 -13.20 -4.06 2.59
CA GLY A 94 -14.64 -4.21 2.81
C GLY A 94 -14.94 -5.20 3.93
N THR A 95 -16.16 -5.19 4.41
CA THR A 95 -16.65 -6.21 5.35
C THR A 95 -17.42 -7.31 4.62
N TYR A 96 -17.45 -8.49 5.19
CA TYR A 96 -18.06 -9.67 4.57
C TYR A 96 -18.93 -10.42 5.56
N SER A 97 -19.93 -11.15 5.06
CA SER A 97 -20.85 -11.92 5.87
C SER A 97 -20.24 -13.20 6.46
N GLY A 98 -19.11 -13.63 5.94
CA GLY A 98 -18.41 -14.84 6.36
C GLY A 98 -17.00 -14.54 6.86
N THR A 99 -16.28 -15.59 7.23
CA THR A 99 -14.88 -15.56 7.67
C THR A 99 -13.99 -16.36 6.72
N SER A 100 -12.69 -16.04 6.69
CA SER A 100 -11.73 -16.81 5.89
C SER A 100 -11.75 -18.31 6.25
N PRO A 101 -11.70 -19.23 5.26
CA PRO A 101 -11.55 -18.99 3.81
C PRO A 101 -12.86 -18.66 3.07
N ASN A 102 -14.03 -18.84 3.70
CA ASN A 102 -15.34 -18.65 3.07
C ASN A 102 -15.91 -17.27 3.43
N MET A 103 -15.43 -16.22 2.76
CA MET A 103 -15.78 -14.84 3.10
C MET A 103 -17.26 -14.48 2.92
N GLY A 104 -18.01 -15.26 2.15
CA GLY A 104 -19.42 -14.93 1.88
C GLY A 104 -19.58 -13.73 0.95
N THR A 105 -20.64 -12.95 1.16
CA THR A 105 -20.95 -11.75 0.38
C THR A 105 -20.33 -10.49 1.00
N LEU A 106 -19.97 -9.53 0.17
CA LEU A 106 -19.53 -8.20 0.59
C LEU A 106 -20.70 -7.49 1.27
N THR A 107 -20.53 -7.05 2.51
CA THR A 107 -21.56 -6.36 3.31
C THR A 107 -21.31 -4.85 3.40
N SER A 108 -20.06 -4.40 3.21
CA SER A 108 -19.75 -3.00 2.98
C SER A 108 -18.53 -2.87 2.05
N ASP A 109 -18.55 -1.86 1.21
CA ASP A 109 -17.48 -1.59 0.25
C ASP A 109 -16.14 -1.27 0.94
N PRO A 110 -15.00 -1.59 0.30
CA PRO A 110 -13.70 -1.06 0.70
C PRO A 110 -13.69 0.46 0.68
N MET A 111 -12.75 1.07 1.39
CA MET A 111 -12.64 2.52 1.41
C MET A 111 -11.19 3.01 1.45
N ILE A 112 -10.98 4.23 0.99
CA ILE A 112 -9.75 5.00 1.22
C ILE A 112 -10.05 6.07 2.27
N VAL A 113 -9.19 6.16 3.26
CA VAL A 113 -9.25 7.18 4.31
C VAL A 113 -7.99 8.03 4.23
N GLY A 114 -8.15 9.34 4.28
CA GLY A 114 -7.07 10.31 4.42
C GLY A 114 -7.05 10.91 5.81
N ILE A 115 -5.87 11.01 6.40
CA ILE A 115 -5.63 11.68 7.69
C ILE A 115 -4.54 12.73 7.56
N ASP A 116 -4.66 13.79 8.33
CA ASP A 116 -3.61 14.78 8.47
C ASP A 116 -2.48 14.30 9.39
N HIS A 117 -1.48 15.14 9.58
CA HIS A 117 -0.33 14.85 10.45
C HIS A 117 -0.70 14.61 11.91
N SER A 118 -1.81 15.15 12.39
CA SER A 118 -2.33 14.93 13.75
C SER A 118 -3.11 13.63 13.90
N GLY A 119 -3.37 12.94 12.78
CA GLY A 119 -4.25 11.78 12.71
C GLY A 119 -5.73 12.16 12.76
N THR A 120 -6.09 13.36 12.33
CA THR A 120 -7.48 13.76 12.12
C THR A 120 -7.90 13.32 10.71
N VAL A 121 -9.06 12.68 10.59
CA VAL A 121 -9.62 12.27 9.31
C VAL A 121 -9.98 13.52 8.49
N VAL A 122 -9.41 13.63 7.29
CA VAL A 122 -9.65 14.73 6.33
C VAL A 122 -10.47 14.29 5.13
N SER A 123 -10.49 13.00 4.84
CA SER A 123 -11.32 12.44 3.76
C SER A 123 -11.63 10.97 3.99
N GLU A 124 -12.81 10.55 3.53
CA GLU A 124 -13.23 9.16 3.46
C GLU A 124 -13.94 8.94 2.12
N LYS A 125 -13.58 7.85 1.44
CA LYS A 125 -14.19 7.47 0.16
C LYS A 125 -14.46 5.98 0.11
N GLU A 126 -15.72 5.61 0.03
CA GLU A 126 -16.11 4.23 -0.32
C GLU A 126 -15.85 3.95 -1.80
N LEU A 127 -15.39 2.75 -2.09
CA LEU A 127 -15.00 2.29 -3.42
C LEU A 127 -16.06 1.32 -3.97
N SER A 128 -17.23 1.85 -4.27
CA SER A 128 -18.29 1.11 -4.94
C SER A 128 -17.96 0.95 -6.42
N GLY A 129 -17.81 -0.22 -6.95
CA GLY A 129 -17.52 -0.41 -8.39
C GLY A 129 -16.67 -1.62 -8.69
N GLY A 130 -16.60 -2.57 -7.76
CA GLY A 130 -15.93 -3.84 -7.96
C GLY A 130 -14.51 -3.91 -7.41
N VAL A 131 -14.01 -2.85 -6.76
CA VAL A 131 -12.80 -2.94 -5.97
C VAL A 131 -13.03 -3.85 -4.78
N ARG A 132 -12.19 -4.86 -4.63
CA ARG A 132 -12.24 -5.82 -3.54
C ARG A 132 -10.84 -5.99 -3.00
N PHE A 133 -10.52 -5.31 -1.92
CA PHE A 133 -9.25 -5.52 -1.28
C PHE A 133 -9.21 -6.91 -0.64
N PRO A 134 -8.17 -7.70 -0.96
CA PRO A 134 -8.09 -9.07 -0.48
C PRO A 134 -8.05 -9.13 1.05
N ILE A 135 -8.81 -10.02 1.63
CA ILE A 135 -8.92 -10.19 3.08
C ILE A 135 -8.33 -11.52 3.55
N ALA A 136 -8.07 -12.43 2.62
CA ALA A 136 -7.52 -13.75 2.96
C ALA A 136 -6.17 -13.60 3.69
N THR A 137 -5.96 -14.43 4.69
CA THR A 137 -4.78 -14.42 5.56
C THR A 137 -3.46 -14.65 4.81
N TRP A 138 -3.52 -15.26 3.65
CA TRP A 138 -2.39 -15.54 2.76
C TRP A 138 -2.35 -14.61 1.54
N SER A 139 -3.27 -13.67 1.44
CA SER A 139 -3.30 -12.68 0.36
C SER A 139 -2.32 -11.54 0.67
N PRO A 140 -1.45 -11.15 -0.25
CA PRO A 140 -0.56 -10.02 -0.03
C PRO A 140 -1.37 -8.76 0.25
N ALA A 141 -0.75 -7.79 0.91
CA ALA A 141 -1.31 -6.46 0.98
C ALA A 141 -1.56 -5.95 -0.45
N ILE A 142 -2.57 -5.11 -0.63
CA ILE A 142 -2.75 -4.48 -1.92
C ILE A 142 -1.53 -3.65 -2.26
N GLY A 143 -1.08 -3.72 -3.49
CA GLY A 143 -0.13 -2.76 -4.01
C GLY A 143 -0.80 -1.41 -4.04
N MET A 144 -0.23 -0.47 -3.32
CA MET A 144 -0.68 0.91 -3.28
C MET A 144 0.52 1.83 -3.37
N CYS A 145 0.45 2.83 -4.23
CA CYS A 145 1.42 3.91 -4.28
C CYS A 145 0.73 5.24 -4.49
N ALA A 146 1.41 6.32 -4.16
CA ALA A 146 0.95 7.68 -4.38
C ALA A 146 1.81 8.36 -5.44
N SER A 147 1.22 9.28 -6.18
CA SER A 147 1.97 10.26 -6.95
C SER A 147 2.73 11.19 -6.02
N PHE A 148 3.92 11.61 -6.43
CA PHE A 148 4.72 12.59 -5.70
C PHE A 148 4.31 14.03 -5.97
N THR A 149 3.67 14.28 -7.11
CA THR A 149 3.35 15.62 -7.61
C THR A 149 1.86 15.88 -7.71
N ASP A 150 1.11 14.84 -8.02
CA ASP A 150 -0.32 14.95 -8.35
C ASP A 150 -1.19 14.33 -7.26
N PRO A 151 -2.47 14.70 -7.17
CA PRO A 151 -3.37 14.20 -6.14
C PRO A 151 -3.88 12.79 -6.41
N TYR A 152 -3.00 11.89 -6.87
CA TYR A 152 -3.38 10.55 -7.27
C TYR A 152 -2.81 9.45 -6.38
N LEU A 153 -3.65 8.49 -6.06
CA LEU A 153 -3.28 7.19 -5.51
C LEU A 153 -3.58 6.11 -6.54
N TYR A 154 -2.72 5.10 -6.60
CA TYR A 154 -2.89 3.92 -7.45
C TYR A 154 -2.93 2.69 -6.57
N PHE A 155 -3.85 1.78 -6.81
CA PHE A 155 -3.96 0.55 -6.04
C PHE A 155 -4.58 -0.58 -6.87
N VAL A 156 -4.25 -1.79 -6.49
CA VAL A 156 -4.76 -3.00 -7.14
C VAL A 156 -6.22 -3.23 -6.76
N ASP A 157 -7.06 -3.56 -7.74
CA ASP A 157 -8.52 -3.59 -7.58
C ASP A 157 -9.03 -4.80 -6.80
N THR A 158 -8.40 -5.94 -6.97
CA THR A 158 -8.93 -7.19 -6.45
C THR A 158 -7.87 -8.03 -5.75
N ASP A 159 -8.25 -9.23 -5.42
CA ASP A 159 -7.46 -10.30 -4.85
C ASP A 159 -6.17 -10.56 -5.66
N ALA A 160 -5.07 -10.70 -4.96
CA ALA A 160 -3.71 -10.77 -5.50
C ALA A 160 -3.47 -11.87 -6.53
N PHE A 161 -4.26 -12.94 -6.52
CA PHE A 161 -4.10 -14.02 -7.50
C PHE A 161 -4.81 -13.75 -8.81
N ASN A 162 -5.75 -12.80 -8.84
CA ASN A 162 -6.58 -12.49 -9.99
C ASN A 162 -6.60 -11.01 -10.33
N ALA A 163 -5.80 -10.20 -9.65
CA ALA A 163 -5.76 -8.77 -9.89
C ALA A 163 -5.04 -8.46 -11.20
N THR A 164 -5.77 -8.22 -12.26
CA THR A 164 -5.23 -7.82 -13.57
C THR A 164 -5.41 -6.33 -13.85
N SER A 165 -5.99 -5.60 -12.90
CA SER A 165 -6.26 -4.18 -13.03
C SER A 165 -5.88 -3.39 -11.78
N ALA A 166 -5.66 -2.10 -11.96
CA ALA A 166 -5.43 -1.14 -10.91
C ALA A 166 -6.31 0.10 -11.11
N THR A 167 -6.80 0.62 -10.01
CA THR A 167 -7.61 1.83 -9.95
C THR A 167 -6.73 3.04 -9.65
N ARG A 168 -7.09 4.19 -10.22
CA ARG A 168 -6.57 5.50 -9.84
C ARG A 168 -7.62 6.26 -9.05
N TYR A 169 -7.22 6.86 -7.93
CA TYR A 169 -8.08 7.71 -7.11
C TYR A 169 -7.49 9.10 -6.96
N ASN A 170 -8.27 10.11 -7.32
CA ASN A 170 -7.92 11.50 -7.07
C ASN A 170 -8.50 11.93 -5.72
N TYR A 171 -7.64 12.15 -4.72
CA TYR A 171 -8.09 12.46 -3.37
C TYR A 171 -8.55 13.91 -3.18
N GLN A 172 -8.25 14.83 -4.09
CA GLN A 172 -8.77 16.20 -4.06
C GLN A 172 -10.19 16.27 -4.57
N THR A 173 -10.47 15.64 -5.71
CA THR A 173 -11.79 15.64 -6.34
C THR A 173 -12.67 14.47 -5.89
N GLN A 174 -12.09 13.49 -5.19
CA GLN A 174 -12.71 12.23 -4.80
C GLN A 174 -13.24 11.40 -5.98
N THR A 175 -12.66 11.57 -7.15
CA THR A 175 -13.00 10.79 -8.34
C THR A 175 -12.20 9.49 -8.38
N VAL A 176 -12.85 8.42 -8.85
CA VAL A 176 -12.27 7.08 -8.94
C VAL A 176 -12.32 6.61 -10.38
N ASP A 177 -11.16 6.37 -10.95
CA ASP A 177 -11.01 5.81 -12.29
C ASP A 177 -10.78 4.30 -12.14
N TYR A 178 -11.85 3.53 -12.14
CA TYR A 178 -11.81 2.08 -12.03
C TYR A 178 -11.14 1.47 -13.25
N LYS A 179 -10.30 0.45 -13.03
CA LYS A 179 -9.54 -0.22 -14.08
C LYS A 179 -8.74 0.75 -14.95
N TYR A 180 -8.20 1.79 -14.33
CA TYR A 180 -7.37 2.78 -15.00
C TYR A 180 -6.19 2.15 -15.74
N LEU A 181 -5.63 1.11 -15.16
CA LEU A 181 -4.68 0.20 -15.78
C LEU A 181 -5.30 -1.19 -15.80
N SER A 182 -5.25 -1.87 -16.93
CA SER A 182 -5.76 -3.24 -17.11
C SER A 182 -4.83 -4.06 -18.00
N GLY A 183 -4.93 -5.37 -17.91
CA GLY A 183 -4.12 -6.30 -18.70
C GLY A 183 -4.51 -7.74 -18.41
N ASN A 184 -3.74 -8.65 -18.95
CA ASN A 184 -3.97 -10.10 -18.82
C ASN A 184 -3.08 -10.77 -17.77
N GLU A 185 -2.09 -10.05 -17.24
CA GLU A 185 -1.15 -10.58 -16.25
C GLU A 185 -1.50 -10.08 -14.85
N THR A 186 -1.25 -10.92 -13.87
CA THR A 186 -1.54 -10.61 -12.48
C THR A 186 -0.59 -9.52 -11.95
N ILE A 187 -1.15 -8.49 -11.36
CA ILE A 187 -0.43 -7.45 -10.62
C ILE A 187 -0.30 -7.90 -9.17
N TYR A 188 0.89 -8.34 -8.76
CA TYR A 188 1.14 -8.82 -7.39
C TYR A 188 1.29 -7.71 -6.35
N GLY A 189 0.66 -6.58 -6.61
CA GLY A 189 0.62 -5.50 -5.64
C GLY A 189 1.88 -4.64 -5.61
N ILE A 190 2.68 -4.66 -6.65
CA ILE A 190 3.93 -3.93 -6.71
C ILE A 190 3.81 -2.80 -7.71
N MET A 191 3.68 -1.60 -7.19
CA MET A 191 3.60 -0.38 -7.97
C MET A 191 4.44 0.72 -7.33
N GLY A 192 4.99 1.59 -8.16
CA GLY A 192 5.67 2.79 -7.73
C GLY A 192 5.67 3.83 -8.83
N GLN A 193 5.32 5.05 -8.52
CA GLN A 193 5.42 6.14 -9.49
C GLN A 193 6.78 6.80 -9.42
N HIS A 194 7.34 7.09 -10.58
CA HIS A 194 8.58 7.86 -10.67
C HIS A 194 8.35 9.28 -10.12
N PRO A 195 9.23 9.83 -9.27
CA PRO A 195 8.95 11.05 -8.52
C PRO A 195 8.89 12.33 -9.33
N THR A 196 9.49 12.36 -10.50
CA THR A 196 9.59 13.57 -11.34
C THR A 196 8.95 13.41 -12.71
N THR A 197 8.38 12.24 -12.99
CA THR A 197 7.69 11.95 -14.25
C THR A 197 6.37 11.26 -13.99
N ASN A 198 5.46 11.33 -14.96
CA ASN A 198 4.17 10.62 -14.88
C ASN A 198 4.31 9.15 -15.32
N VAL A 199 5.36 8.48 -14.85
CA VAL A 199 5.61 7.08 -15.17
C VAL A 199 5.33 6.20 -13.96
N LEU A 200 4.36 5.31 -14.11
CA LEU A 200 4.03 4.28 -13.13
C LEU A 200 4.75 2.98 -13.50
N TRP A 201 5.47 2.43 -12.54
CA TRP A 201 6.13 1.13 -12.64
C TRP A 201 5.28 0.08 -11.96
N VAL A 202 5.03 -1.03 -12.65
CA VAL A 202 4.12 -2.08 -12.18
C VAL A 202 4.78 -3.44 -12.35
N GLY A 203 4.92 -4.17 -11.25
CA GLY A 203 5.34 -5.57 -11.28
C GLY A 203 4.17 -6.48 -11.62
N LYS A 204 4.30 -7.23 -12.70
CA LYS A 204 3.33 -8.25 -13.12
C LYS A 204 4.01 -9.61 -13.21
N SER A 205 3.24 -10.66 -13.01
CA SER A 205 3.74 -12.03 -13.12
C SER A 205 2.66 -12.95 -13.67
N SER A 206 3.03 -13.80 -14.59
CA SER A 206 2.39 -15.08 -14.76
C SER A 206 3.23 -16.14 -14.03
N TYR A 207 2.71 -17.26 -13.66
CA TYR A 207 3.46 -18.32 -12.92
C TYR A 207 4.83 -18.70 -13.51
N VAL A 208 5.10 -18.28 -14.72
CA VAL A 208 6.29 -18.61 -15.52
C VAL A 208 7.16 -17.40 -15.81
N ASP A 209 6.61 -16.18 -15.81
CA ASP A 209 7.32 -14.98 -16.23
C ASP A 209 7.10 -13.85 -15.23
N SER A 210 8.18 -13.13 -14.92
CA SER A 210 8.15 -11.92 -14.10
C SER A 210 8.47 -10.74 -15.00
N ASN A 211 7.55 -9.79 -15.05
CA ASN A 211 7.67 -8.62 -15.89
C ASN A 211 7.56 -7.35 -15.05
N ILE A 212 8.28 -6.33 -15.44
CA ILE A 212 8.10 -4.97 -14.94
C ILE A 212 7.65 -4.11 -16.10
N TYR A 213 6.50 -3.52 -15.99
CA TYR A 213 5.90 -2.63 -16.96
C TYR A 213 6.04 -1.18 -16.54
N THR A 214 6.21 -0.29 -17.51
CA THR A 214 6.16 1.15 -17.31
C THR A 214 5.00 1.73 -18.10
N TYR A 215 4.22 2.59 -17.44
CA TYR A 215 3.04 3.23 -18.01
C TYR A 215 3.13 4.75 -17.87
N ASP A 216 2.80 5.46 -18.94
CA ASP A 216 2.46 6.88 -18.85
C ASP A 216 1.07 7.01 -18.21
N VAL A 217 1.02 7.74 -17.10
CA VAL A 217 -0.20 7.97 -16.32
C VAL A 217 -0.64 9.43 -16.32
N SER A 218 -0.16 10.22 -17.26
CA SER A 218 -0.56 11.63 -17.43
C SER A 218 -1.97 11.80 -18.01
N GLY A 219 -2.47 10.78 -18.71
CA GLY A 219 -3.76 10.82 -19.42
C GLY A 219 -4.96 10.33 -18.60
N THR A 220 -6.08 10.21 -19.28
CA THR A 220 -7.33 9.64 -18.75
C THR A 220 -7.31 8.12 -18.63
N SER A 221 -6.36 7.47 -19.28
CA SER A 221 -6.04 6.04 -19.17
C SER A 221 -4.53 5.85 -19.17
N ALA A 222 -4.07 4.79 -18.53
CA ALA A 222 -2.65 4.42 -18.56
C ALA A 222 -2.25 3.89 -19.94
N SER A 223 -1.10 4.33 -20.44
CA SER A 223 -0.53 3.87 -21.70
C SER A 223 0.81 3.18 -21.47
N GLU A 224 0.95 1.94 -21.91
CA GLU A 224 2.24 1.23 -21.79
C GLU A 224 3.32 1.95 -22.59
N ILE A 225 4.46 2.20 -21.92
CA ILE A 225 5.66 2.76 -22.54
C ILE A 225 6.61 1.62 -22.93
N ASN A 226 6.86 0.74 -21.96
CA ASN A 226 7.83 -0.34 -22.13
C ASN A 226 7.58 -1.44 -21.10
N HIS A 227 8.16 -2.62 -21.34
CA HIS A 227 8.24 -3.67 -20.34
C HIS A 227 9.59 -4.38 -20.38
N PHE A 228 9.96 -4.91 -19.23
CA PHE A 228 11.19 -5.68 -19.03
C PHE A 228 10.79 -7.07 -18.57
N SER A 229 11.06 -8.06 -19.40
CA SER A 229 10.83 -9.46 -19.05
C SER A 229 12.09 -10.07 -18.46
N TYR A 230 11.92 -10.71 -17.34
CA TYR A 230 12.98 -11.50 -16.72
C TYR A 230 12.73 -12.97 -17.04
N PRO A 231 13.62 -13.61 -17.84
CA PRO A 231 13.49 -15.04 -18.11
C PRO A 231 13.62 -15.80 -16.79
N THR A 232 12.77 -16.71 -16.61
CA THR A 232 12.25 -17.13 -15.36
C THR A 232 12.89 -18.32 -14.73
N GLN A 233 12.88 -18.24 -13.43
CA GLN A 233 12.70 -19.42 -12.58
C GLN A 233 11.22 -19.47 -12.19
N LYS A 234 10.58 -20.64 -12.31
CA LYS A 234 9.20 -20.85 -11.87
C LYS A 234 8.96 -20.28 -10.47
N GLY A 235 7.94 -19.47 -10.33
CA GLY A 235 7.56 -18.88 -9.05
C GLY A 235 8.27 -17.57 -8.69
N ALA A 236 9.10 -16.99 -9.56
CA ALA A 236 9.64 -15.66 -9.33
C ALA A 236 8.57 -14.59 -9.57
N SER A 237 8.34 -13.74 -8.60
CA SER A 237 7.48 -12.57 -8.73
C SER A 237 8.23 -11.33 -8.29
N PRO A 238 8.04 -10.16 -8.94
CA PRO A 238 8.62 -8.93 -8.45
C PRO A 238 8.16 -8.67 -7.02
N ALA A 239 9.10 -8.46 -6.10
CA ALA A 239 8.80 -8.33 -4.68
C ALA A 239 8.74 -6.88 -4.19
N GLY A 240 9.11 -5.93 -5.01
CA GLY A 240 9.04 -4.51 -4.67
C GLY A 240 9.68 -3.63 -5.74
N ILE A 241 9.20 -2.41 -5.83
CA ILE A 241 9.77 -1.34 -6.64
C ILE A 241 10.03 -0.17 -5.70
N ASP A 242 11.28 0.29 -5.65
CA ASP A 242 11.68 1.49 -4.94
C ASP A 242 12.49 2.41 -5.84
N PHE A 243 12.33 3.69 -5.60
CA PHE A 243 13.11 4.72 -6.22
C PHE A 243 13.99 5.37 -5.17
N VAL A 244 15.29 5.46 -5.44
CA VAL A 244 16.25 6.14 -4.58
C VAL A 244 16.57 7.50 -5.20
N TYR A 245 16.16 8.57 -4.53
CA TYR A 245 16.46 9.94 -4.96
C TYR A 245 16.63 10.86 -3.76
N ARG A 246 17.28 11.99 -4.03
CA ARG A 246 17.41 13.05 -3.05
C ARG A 246 16.23 14.00 -3.18
N PHE A 247 15.41 14.06 -2.16
CA PHE A 247 14.38 15.07 -2.05
C PHE A 247 14.95 16.38 -1.51
N SER A 248 14.36 17.51 -1.89
CA SER A 248 14.58 18.77 -1.20
C SER A 248 14.01 18.70 0.21
N GLU A 249 14.57 19.48 1.14
CA GLU A 249 14.03 19.59 2.51
C GLU A 249 12.55 19.96 2.50
N ALA A 250 12.12 20.80 1.57
CA ALA A 250 10.71 21.18 1.41
C ALA A 250 9.79 20.01 1.10
N TYR A 251 10.27 18.96 0.43
CA TYR A 251 9.48 17.74 0.19
C TYR A 251 9.45 16.83 1.43
N ILE A 252 10.56 16.71 2.11
CA ILE A 252 10.66 15.87 3.33
C ILE A 252 9.75 16.42 4.43
N ASN A 253 9.58 17.73 4.48
CA ASN A 253 8.82 18.45 5.50
C ASN A 253 7.36 18.77 5.11
N LYS A 254 6.88 18.30 3.96
CA LYS A 254 5.45 18.39 3.60
C LYS A 254 4.55 17.50 4.42
#